data_d9284c749459949274b942f3f0cb1b51
#
_entry.id   d9284c749459949274b942f3f0cb1b51
#
_cell.length_a   1.000
_cell.length_b   1.000
_cell.length_c   1.000
_cell.angle_alpha   90.00
_cell.angle_beta   90.00
_cell.angle_gamma   90.00
#
_symmetry.space_group_name_H-M   'P 1'
#
loop_
_entity.id
_entity.type
_entity.pdbx_description
1 polymer ?
#
loop_
_entity_poly.entity_id
_entity_poly.type
_entity_poly.pdbx_seq_one_letter_code
_entity_poly.pdbx_strand_id
1 'polypeptide(L)'
;MTNLSVNINKIATLRNARGGNNPNVLSVARDVELFGAQGVTVHPRPDERHIRYQDVRDLKPQITTEFNIEGNPIDSFTELVLVVIPTQVTLVPDSHDQLTSNHGWNTIENRSFLTDICKTFKDAGIRTSIFVDADPRMVEGAKVCGADRVELYTEPYASGYAQNREAAIAPFVTAAEEARHVGLGLNAGHDLSLENLQYYHQMIPWTDEVSIGHALICDALYLGLQETIKRYLQALR
;
A
#
# COMPACT_ATOMS: atom_id res chain seq x y z
N MET A 1 15.23 1.27 -8.34
CA MET A 1 14.08 1.58 -9.25
C MET A 1 12.84 1.35 -8.42
N THR A 2 11.94 2.32 -8.37
CA THR A 2 10.69 2.23 -7.60
C THR A 2 9.71 1.30 -8.30
N ASN A 3 9.15 0.33 -7.58
CA ASN A 3 8.14 -0.59 -8.09
C ASN A 3 6.73 0.02 -8.03
N LEU A 4 5.91 -0.28 -9.03
CA LEU A 4 4.47 0.03 -9.00
C LEU A 4 3.71 -1.21 -8.52
N SER A 5 3.04 -1.11 -7.40
CA SER A 5 2.01 -2.04 -6.94
C SER A 5 0.63 -1.46 -7.20
N VAL A 6 -0.24 -2.20 -7.85
CA VAL A 6 -1.61 -1.74 -8.15
C VAL A 6 -2.56 -2.26 -7.07
N ASN A 7 -3.16 -1.34 -6.32
CA ASN A 7 -4.19 -1.69 -5.36
C ASN A 7 -5.54 -1.86 -6.09
N ILE A 8 -6.04 -3.10 -6.12
CA ILE A 8 -7.23 -3.50 -6.89
C ILE A 8 -8.54 -3.46 -6.09
N ASN A 9 -8.55 -2.84 -4.90
CA ASN A 9 -9.75 -2.76 -4.05
C ASN A 9 -10.96 -2.15 -4.80
N LYS A 10 -10.75 -1.12 -5.63
CA LYS A 10 -11.84 -0.45 -6.36
C LYS A 10 -12.45 -1.33 -7.44
N ILE A 11 -11.70 -2.27 -8.00
CA ILE A 11 -12.22 -3.31 -8.90
C ILE A 11 -13.20 -4.21 -8.13
N ALA A 12 -12.83 -4.63 -6.92
CA ALA A 12 -13.70 -5.42 -6.07
C ALA A 12 -14.94 -4.62 -5.59
N THR A 13 -14.80 -3.32 -5.31
CA THR A 13 -15.94 -2.43 -5.02
C THR A 13 -16.95 -2.42 -6.18
N LEU A 14 -16.45 -2.26 -7.41
CA LEU A 14 -17.30 -2.27 -8.60
C LEU A 14 -17.99 -3.63 -8.79
N ARG A 15 -17.29 -4.74 -8.61
CA ARG A 15 -17.87 -6.09 -8.61
C ARG A 15 -19.00 -6.23 -7.60
N ASN A 16 -18.75 -5.78 -6.36
CA ASN A 16 -19.69 -5.95 -5.25
C ASN A 16 -20.93 -5.07 -5.40
N ALA A 17 -20.84 -3.92 -6.09
CA ALA A 17 -21.97 -3.01 -6.30
C ALA A 17 -23.16 -3.66 -7.02
N ARG A 18 -22.92 -4.74 -7.79
CA ARG A 18 -23.98 -5.43 -8.54
C ARG A 18 -24.14 -6.91 -8.17
N GLY A 19 -23.24 -7.46 -7.37
CA GLY A 19 -23.14 -8.91 -7.16
C GLY A 19 -22.53 -9.64 -8.37
N GLY A 20 -22.35 -10.94 -8.25
CA GLY A 20 -21.69 -11.71 -9.30
C GLY A 20 -20.17 -11.57 -9.31
N ASN A 21 -19.53 -11.73 -10.49
CA ASN A 21 -18.07 -11.75 -10.63
C ASN A 21 -17.57 -10.89 -11.83
N ASN A 22 -18.18 -9.73 -12.03
CA ASN A 22 -17.78 -8.79 -13.08
C ASN A 22 -17.68 -7.37 -12.48
N PRO A 23 -16.50 -6.70 -12.58
CA PRO A 23 -15.22 -7.22 -13.08
C PRO A 23 -14.66 -8.35 -12.24
N ASN A 24 -13.94 -9.30 -12.87
CA ASN A 24 -13.32 -10.41 -12.17
C ASN A 24 -11.98 -9.96 -11.58
N VAL A 25 -11.86 -10.00 -10.25
CA VAL A 25 -10.69 -9.51 -9.50
C VAL A 25 -9.41 -10.28 -9.87
N LEU A 26 -9.51 -11.59 -10.06
CA LEU A 26 -8.38 -12.45 -10.40
C LEU A 26 -7.87 -12.16 -11.82
N SER A 27 -8.79 -11.95 -12.76
CA SER A 27 -8.43 -11.58 -14.14
C SER A 27 -7.74 -10.22 -14.18
N VAL A 28 -8.27 -9.23 -13.44
CA VAL A 28 -7.66 -7.90 -13.36
C VAL A 28 -6.26 -7.96 -12.72
N ALA A 29 -6.05 -8.78 -11.69
CA ALA A 29 -4.73 -8.94 -11.08
C ALA A 29 -3.70 -9.48 -12.11
N ARG A 30 -4.07 -10.47 -12.94
CA ARG A 30 -3.19 -10.96 -14.03
C ARG A 30 -2.93 -9.91 -15.10
N ASP A 31 -3.95 -9.14 -15.48
CA ASP A 31 -3.81 -8.07 -16.46
C ASP A 31 -2.88 -6.98 -15.94
N VAL A 32 -2.96 -6.64 -14.65
CA VAL A 32 -2.07 -5.69 -13.98
C VAL A 32 -0.60 -6.10 -14.11
N GLU A 33 -0.29 -7.37 -13.81
CA GLU A 33 1.06 -7.91 -13.99
C GLU A 33 1.48 -7.93 -15.47
N LEU A 34 0.60 -8.37 -16.36
CA LEU A 34 0.84 -8.41 -17.82
C LEU A 34 1.15 -7.02 -18.39
N PHE A 35 0.52 -5.97 -17.85
CA PHE A 35 0.75 -4.59 -18.28
C PHE A 35 2.00 -3.96 -17.65
N GLY A 36 2.72 -4.71 -16.80
CA GLY A 36 4.06 -4.37 -16.33
C GLY A 36 4.14 -3.85 -14.90
N ALA A 37 3.06 -3.88 -14.11
CA ALA A 37 3.16 -3.62 -12.68
C ALA A 37 3.99 -4.69 -11.98
N GLN A 38 4.74 -4.30 -10.95
CA GLN A 38 5.63 -5.19 -10.21
C GLN A 38 5.01 -5.70 -8.90
N GLY A 39 3.75 -5.32 -8.61
CA GLY A 39 3.04 -5.79 -7.44
C GLY A 39 1.53 -5.64 -7.58
N VAL A 40 0.83 -6.41 -6.76
CA VAL A 40 -0.62 -6.32 -6.56
C VAL A 40 -0.87 -6.14 -5.07
N THR A 41 -1.66 -5.12 -4.73
CA THR A 41 -2.04 -4.82 -3.35
C THR A 41 -3.54 -5.01 -3.16
N VAL A 42 -3.91 -5.59 -2.02
CA VAL A 42 -5.31 -5.77 -1.59
C VAL A 42 -5.47 -5.43 -0.12
N HIS A 43 -6.65 -4.90 0.25
CA HIS A 43 -7.00 -4.59 1.64
C HIS A 43 -8.32 -5.28 2.01
N PRO A 44 -8.29 -6.54 2.46
CA PRO A 44 -9.49 -7.25 2.90
C PRO A 44 -9.96 -6.71 4.26
N ARG A 45 -10.92 -5.80 4.24
CA ARG A 45 -11.53 -5.30 5.48
C ARG A 45 -12.42 -6.36 6.13
N PRO A 46 -12.63 -6.32 7.46
CA PRO A 46 -13.45 -7.35 8.15
C PRO A 46 -14.90 -7.46 7.65
N ASP A 47 -15.46 -6.38 7.09
CA ASP A 47 -16.81 -6.34 6.52
C ASP A 47 -16.87 -6.75 5.05
N GLU A 48 -15.72 -7.08 4.44
CA GLU A 48 -15.60 -7.51 3.06
C GLU A 48 -16.27 -6.57 2.04
N ARG A 49 -16.34 -5.26 2.34
CA ARG A 49 -17.02 -4.25 1.48
C ARG A 49 -16.44 -4.17 0.06
N HIS A 50 -15.21 -4.62 -0.14
CA HIS A 50 -14.56 -4.72 -1.46
C HIS A 50 -13.84 -6.07 -1.61
N ILE A 51 -12.55 -6.21 -1.31
CA ILE A 51 -11.83 -7.48 -1.33
C ILE A 51 -12.39 -8.39 -0.22
N ARG A 52 -12.72 -9.62 -0.60
CA ARG A 52 -13.17 -10.66 0.33
C ARG A 52 -11.98 -11.50 0.76
N TYR A 53 -12.06 -12.14 1.90
CA TYR A 53 -11.02 -13.06 2.38
C TYR A 53 -10.78 -14.22 1.39
N GLN A 54 -11.84 -14.65 0.70
CA GLN A 54 -11.71 -15.67 -0.35
C GLN A 54 -10.94 -15.14 -1.57
N ASP A 55 -11.15 -13.88 -1.99
CA ASP A 55 -10.37 -13.28 -3.08
C ASP A 55 -8.87 -13.33 -2.77
N VAL A 56 -8.48 -13.06 -1.52
CA VAL A 56 -7.07 -13.07 -1.10
C VAL A 56 -6.46 -14.46 -1.25
N ARG A 57 -7.19 -15.51 -0.84
CA ARG A 57 -6.76 -16.90 -0.99
C ARG A 57 -6.63 -17.30 -2.45
N ASP A 58 -7.57 -16.88 -3.28
CA ASP A 58 -7.61 -17.22 -4.71
C ASP A 58 -6.55 -16.45 -5.53
N LEU A 59 -6.18 -15.23 -5.09
CA LEU A 59 -5.14 -14.41 -5.71
C LEU A 59 -3.75 -14.98 -5.49
N LYS A 60 -3.44 -15.50 -4.30
CA LYS A 60 -2.08 -15.95 -3.93
C LYS A 60 -1.45 -16.90 -4.96
N PRO A 61 -2.10 -17.97 -5.43
CA PRO A 61 -1.50 -18.89 -6.40
C PRO A 61 -1.33 -18.31 -7.81
N GLN A 62 -1.93 -17.16 -8.11
CA GLN A 62 -1.92 -16.55 -9.44
C GLN A 62 -0.92 -15.41 -9.57
N ILE A 63 -0.67 -14.68 -8.48
CA ILE A 63 0.26 -13.53 -8.49
C ILE A 63 1.70 -14.06 -8.55
N THR A 64 2.44 -13.57 -9.54
CA THR A 64 3.83 -13.96 -9.82
C THR A 64 4.84 -12.87 -9.42
N THR A 65 4.37 -11.66 -9.19
CA THR A 65 5.12 -10.51 -8.72
C THR A 65 4.99 -10.34 -7.19
N GLU A 66 5.13 -9.14 -6.65
CA GLU A 66 4.91 -8.89 -5.23
C GLU A 66 3.41 -8.92 -4.89
N PHE A 67 3.04 -9.68 -3.86
CA PHE A 67 1.70 -9.67 -3.30
C PHE A 67 1.72 -9.01 -1.94
N ASN A 68 1.08 -7.84 -1.83
CA ASN A 68 0.94 -7.09 -0.59
C ASN A 68 -0.50 -7.16 -0.06
N ILE A 69 -0.66 -7.49 1.22
CA ILE A 69 -1.96 -7.48 1.91
C ILE A 69 -1.92 -6.40 2.97
N GLU A 70 -2.81 -5.41 2.85
CA GLU A 70 -2.97 -4.32 3.81
C GLU A 70 -4.08 -4.66 4.82
N GLY A 71 -3.93 -4.25 6.06
CA GLY A 71 -5.00 -4.34 7.04
C GLY A 71 -4.59 -4.04 8.49
N ASN A 72 -5.62 -3.85 9.33
CA ASN A 72 -5.43 -3.79 10.77
C ASN A 72 -5.17 -5.22 11.29
N PRO A 73 -4.10 -5.45 12.05
CA PRO A 73 -3.70 -6.78 12.53
C PRO A 73 -4.59 -7.31 13.69
N ILE A 74 -5.90 -7.34 13.47
CA ILE A 74 -6.85 -8.09 14.29
C ILE A 74 -6.68 -9.59 14.04
N ASP A 75 -7.23 -10.43 14.92
CA ASP A 75 -7.04 -11.89 14.86
C ASP A 75 -7.41 -12.49 13.49
N SER A 76 -8.58 -12.15 12.95
CA SER A 76 -9.03 -12.69 11.67
C SER A 76 -8.15 -12.28 10.47
N PHE A 77 -7.59 -11.06 10.50
CA PHE A 77 -6.64 -10.59 9.50
C PHE A 77 -5.30 -11.31 9.64
N THR A 78 -4.82 -11.43 10.88
CA THR A 78 -3.55 -12.11 11.18
C THR A 78 -3.60 -13.58 10.75
N GLU A 79 -4.70 -14.28 11.05
CA GLU A 79 -4.93 -15.66 10.59
C GLU A 79 -4.94 -15.76 9.06
N LEU A 80 -5.64 -14.85 8.36
CA LEU A 80 -5.66 -14.82 6.91
C LEU A 80 -4.26 -14.66 6.33
N VAL A 81 -3.48 -13.71 6.83
CA VAL A 81 -2.11 -13.42 6.34
C VAL A 81 -1.19 -14.63 6.57
N LEU A 82 -1.27 -15.28 7.74
CA LEU A 82 -0.47 -16.46 8.06
C LEU A 82 -0.84 -17.70 7.21
N VAL A 83 -2.09 -17.82 6.78
CA VAL A 83 -2.53 -18.89 5.85
C VAL A 83 -2.08 -18.60 4.42
N VAL A 84 -2.15 -17.34 3.98
CA VAL A 84 -1.84 -16.95 2.60
C VAL A 84 -0.34 -16.83 2.36
N ILE A 85 0.41 -16.38 3.36
CA ILE A 85 1.86 -16.09 3.28
C ILE A 85 2.17 -15.19 2.07
N PRO A 86 1.71 -13.91 2.07
CA PRO A 86 2.02 -12.97 0.99
C PRO A 86 3.52 -12.61 0.98
N THR A 87 3.96 -11.90 -0.04
CA THR A 87 5.31 -11.35 -0.09
C THR A 87 5.50 -10.28 0.99
N GLN A 88 4.48 -9.45 1.19
CA GLN A 88 4.47 -8.36 2.16
C GLN A 88 3.10 -8.24 2.85
N VAL A 89 3.11 -7.81 4.08
CA VAL A 89 1.94 -7.30 4.79
C VAL A 89 2.18 -5.84 5.18
N THR A 90 1.22 -4.97 4.90
CA THR A 90 1.24 -3.56 5.36
C THR A 90 0.22 -3.39 6.50
N LEU A 91 0.72 -3.03 7.68
CA LEU A 91 -0.08 -2.85 8.88
C LEU A 91 -0.67 -1.45 8.90
N VAL A 92 -1.99 -1.33 8.88
CA VAL A 92 -2.72 -0.05 8.93
C VAL A 92 -3.61 0.02 10.18
N PRO A 93 -3.75 1.20 10.85
CA PRO A 93 -4.49 1.32 12.10
C PRO A 93 -6.02 1.48 11.91
N ASP A 94 -6.55 1.09 10.76
CA ASP A 94 -7.94 1.34 10.39
C ASP A 94 -8.93 0.70 11.37
N SER A 95 -9.81 1.51 11.96
CA SER A 95 -10.95 0.99 12.73
C SER A 95 -12.00 0.35 11.81
N HIS A 96 -12.84 -0.51 12.38
CA HIS A 96 -13.91 -1.21 11.65
C HIS A 96 -14.82 -0.26 10.86
N ASP A 97 -15.17 0.89 11.45
CA ASP A 97 -16.14 1.84 10.87
C ASP A 97 -15.48 2.91 9.98
N GLN A 98 -14.17 2.88 9.81
CA GLN A 98 -13.43 3.87 9.04
C GLN A 98 -13.63 3.67 7.53
N LEU A 99 -14.00 4.75 6.82
CA LEU A 99 -14.26 4.70 5.36
C LEU A 99 -12.99 4.43 4.56
N THR A 100 -11.89 5.12 4.90
CA THR A 100 -10.57 4.99 4.29
C THR A 100 -9.51 5.27 5.33
N SER A 101 -8.27 4.82 5.11
CA SER A 101 -7.14 5.14 5.98
C SER A 101 -6.93 6.66 6.01
N ASN A 102 -6.82 7.25 7.17
CA ASN A 102 -6.71 8.70 7.38
C ASN A 102 -5.62 9.12 8.37
N HIS A 103 -4.84 8.17 8.87
CA HIS A 103 -3.66 8.39 9.73
C HIS A 103 -2.81 7.11 9.75
N GLY A 104 -1.53 7.25 10.09
CA GLY A 104 -0.61 6.16 10.33
C GLY A 104 -0.63 5.66 11.78
N TRP A 105 0.10 4.58 12.04
CA TRP A 105 0.33 4.09 13.39
C TRP A 105 1.15 5.07 14.23
N ASN A 106 0.72 5.32 15.46
CA ASN A 106 1.62 5.83 16.49
C ASN A 106 2.52 4.68 16.99
N THR A 107 3.68 4.54 16.37
CA THR A 107 4.60 3.43 16.62
C THR A 107 5.26 3.49 18.00
N ILE A 108 5.23 4.64 18.67
CA ILE A 108 5.76 4.82 20.02
C ILE A 108 4.74 4.27 21.04
N GLU A 109 3.49 4.70 20.95
CA GLU A 109 2.43 4.28 21.88
C GLU A 109 2.04 2.81 21.69
N ASN A 110 2.07 2.32 20.45
CA ASN A 110 1.68 0.94 20.11
C ASN A 110 2.90 -0.01 19.99
N ARG A 111 4.05 0.38 20.53
CA ARG A 111 5.32 -0.34 20.34
C ARG A 111 5.24 -1.83 20.68
N SER A 112 4.71 -2.18 21.84
CA SER A 112 4.64 -3.58 22.28
C SER A 112 3.81 -4.42 21.30
N PHE A 113 2.61 -3.95 20.97
CA PHE A 113 1.70 -4.61 20.05
C PHE A 113 2.32 -4.79 18.65
N LEU A 114 2.87 -3.72 18.07
CA LEU A 114 3.49 -3.77 16.75
C LEU A 114 4.73 -4.68 16.73
N THR A 115 5.50 -4.71 17.82
CA THR A 115 6.67 -5.61 17.93
C THR A 115 6.24 -7.08 17.87
N ASP A 116 5.19 -7.46 18.60
CA ASP A 116 4.68 -8.83 18.62
C ASP A 116 4.12 -9.26 17.25
N ILE A 117 3.40 -8.35 16.60
CA ILE A 117 2.84 -8.58 15.25
C ILE A 117 3.95 -8.67 14.19
N CYS A 118 4.90 -7.75 14.18
CA CYS A 118 6.05 -7.82 13.26
C CYS A 118 6.84 -9.11 13.43
N LYS A 119 7.07 -9.50 14.69
CA LYS A 119 7.74 -10.78 14.98
C LYS A 119 6.95 -11.98 14.43
N THR A 120 5.64 -12.00 14.63
CA THR A 120 4.76 -13.07 14.15
C THR A 120 4.86 -13.26 12.64
N PHE A 121 4.78 -12.18 11.88
CA PHE A 121 4.89 -12.25 10.42
C PHE A 121 6.30 -12.55 9.94
N LYS A 122 7.31 -12.01 10.60
CA LYS A 122 8.72 -12.30 10.29
C LYS A 122 9.06 -13.77 10.50
N ASP A 123 8.58 -14.37 11.60
CA ASP A 123 8.76 -15.80 11.87
C ASP A 123 8.10 -16.70 10.80
N ALA A 124 7.05 -16.18 10.12
CA ALA A 124 6.42 -16.82 8.97
C ALA A 124 7.10 -16.50 7.61
N GLY A 125 8.19 -15.72 7.62
CA GLY A 125 8.90 -15.32 6.40
C GLY A 125 8.21 -14.24 5.57
N ILE A 126 7.31 -13.46 6.18
CA ILE A 126 6.55 -12.39 5.54
C ILE A 126 7.24 -11.05 5.84
N ARG A 127 7.51 -10.25 4.80
CA ARG A 127 8.03 -8.88 4.95
C ARG A 127 6.95 -7.99 5.56
N THR A 128 7.31 -7.21 6.59
CA THR A 128 6.38 -6.30 7.26
C THR A 128 6.63 -4.85 6.87
N SER A 129 5.57 -4.13 6.54
CA SER A 129 5.55 -2.67 6.36
C SER A 129 4.57 -2.06 7.36
N ILE A 130 4.95 -0.96 8.03
CA ILE A 130 4.05 -0.23 8.93
C ILE A 130 3.64 1.07 8.26
N PHE A 131 2.32 1.29 8.14
CA PHE A 131 1.75 2.53 7.64
C PHE A 131 1.88 3.64 8.68
N VAL A 132 2.57 4.72 8.34
CA VAL A 132 2.91 5.82 9.27
C VAL A 132 2.71 7.18 8.64
N ASP A 133 2.44 8.19 9.46
CA ASP A 133 2.51 9.57 9.04
C ASP A 133 3.96 9.97 8.70
N ALA A 134 4.14 11.03 7.90
CA ALA A 134 5.45 11.53 7.51
C ALA A 134 6.16 12.27 8.68
N ASP A 135 6.41 11.53 9.75
CA ASP A 135 7.09 11.95 10.98
C ASP A 135 8.29 11.02 11.24
N PRO A 136 9.54 11.55 11.25
CA PRO A 136 10.75 10.75 11.51
C PRO A 136 10.69 9.91 12.79
N ARG A 137 9.99 10.38 13.83
CA ARG A 137 9.83 9.65 15.10
C ARG A 137 8.99 8.39 14.93
N MET A 138 7.97 8.44 14.03
CA MET A 138 7.13 7.29 13.71
C MET A 138 7.91 6.26 12.89
N VAL A 139 8.79 6.74 12.00
CA VAL A 139 9.70 5.91 11.21
C VAL A 139 10.73 5.20 12.10
N GLU A 140 11.40 5.93 13.01
CA GLU A 140 12.32 5.33 13.98
C GLU A 140 11.61 4.30 14.86
N GLY A 141 10.39 4.64 15.34
CA GLY A 141 9.57 3.73 16.13
C GLY A 141 9.21 2.44 15.36
N ALA A 142 8.93 2.50 14.06
CA ALA A 142 8.68 1.33 13.23
C ALA A 142 9.91 0.42 13.15
N LYS A 143 11.12 0.99 13.04
CA LYS A 143 12.37 0.22 13.11
C LYS A 143 12.53 -0.50 14.43
N VAL A 144 12.23 0.17 15.52
CA VAL A 144 12.29 -0.42 16.89
C VAL A 144 11.24 -1.55 17.03
N CYS A 145 10.08 -1.45 16.38
CA CYS A 145 9.08 -2.54 16.32
C CYS A 145 9.53 -3.74 15.47
N GLY A 146 10.64 -3.64 14.74
CA GLY A 146 11.19 -4.73 13.93
C GLY A 146 10.60 -4.81 12.51
N ALA A 147 9.95 -3.76 12.02
CA ALA A 147 9.50 -3.67 10.64
C ALA A 147 10.65 -3.73 9.64
N ASP A 148 10.38 -4.22 8.44
CA ASP A 148 11.31 -4.24 7.31
C ASP A 148 11.19 -2.96 6.47
N ARG A 149 9.96 -2.41 6.37
CA ARG A 149 9.63 -1.20 5.63
C ARG A 149 8.67 -0.31 6.43
N VAL A 150 8.56 0.94 6.00
CA VAL A 150 7.44 1.82 6.33
C VAL A 150 6.73 2.24 5.07
N GLU A 151 5.42 2.50 5.17
CA GLU A 151 4.64 3.13 4.12
C GLU A 151 4.15 4.48 4.60
N LEU A 152 4.53 5.55 3.89
CA LEU A 152 4.13 6.91 4.25
C LEU A 152 2.70 7.21 3.79
N TYR A 153 1.87 7.72 4.70
CA TYR A 153 0.54 8.22 4.42
C TYR A 153 0.62 9.52 3.62
N THR A 154 0.24 9.50 2.35
CA THR A 154 0.54 10.56 1.38
C THR A 154 -0.58 11.57 1.14
N GLU A 155 -1.71 11.50 1.83
CA GLU A 155 -2.81 12.47 1.66
C GLU A 155 -2.36 13.92 1.93
N PRO A 156 -1.62 14.26 3.01
CA PRO A 156 -1.19 15.63 3.24
C PRO A 156 -0.29 16.19 2.12
N TYR A 157 0.49 15.34 1.47
CA TYR A 157 1.23 15.72 0.28
C TYR A 157 0.30 15.97 -0.92
N ALA A 158 -0.63 15.06 -1.18
CA ALA A 158 -1.54 15.17 -2.31
C ALA A 158 -2.45 16.40 -2.21
N SER A 159 -3.03 16.66 -1.04
CA SER A 159 -3.90 17.83 -0.81
C SER A 159 -3.16 19.17 -0.84
N GLY A 160 -1.90 19.20 -0.39
CA GLY A 160 -1.06 20.40 -0.42
C GLY A 160 -0.38 20.65 -1.78
N TYR A 161 -0.34 19.65 -2.66
CA TYR A 161 0.47 19.66 -3.89
C TYR A 161 0.17 20.83 -4.82
N ALA A 162 -1.10 21.06 -5.13
CA ALA A 162 -1.51 22.12 -6.07
C ALA A 162 -1.27 23.53 -5.52
N GLN A 163 -1.19 23.70 -4.20
CA GLN A 163 -0.99 24.98 -3.55
C GLN A 163 0.51 25.31 -3.44
N ASN A 164 1.30 24.38 -2.90
CA ASN A 164 2.75 24.51 -2.74
C ASN A 164 3.39 23.11 -2.62
N ARG A 165 3.76 22.53 -3.75
CA ARG A 165 4.34 21.19 -3.80
C ARG A 165 5.66 21.06 -3.03
N GLU A 166 6.45 22.15 -2.93
CA GLU A 166 7.73 22.14 -2.22
C GLU A 166 7.51 22.05 -0.70
N ALA A 167 6.56 22.81 -0.19
CA ALA A 167 6.18 22.74 1.22
C ALA A 167 5.48 21.39 1.53
N ALA A 168 4.65 20.89 0.63
CA ALA A 168 3.91 19.65 0.80
C ALA A 168 4.84 18.42 0.86
N ILE A 169 5.91 18.39 0.04
CA ILE A 169 6.83 17.24 0.00
C ILE A 169 7.88 17.27 1.14
N ALA A 170 8.18 18.42 1.72
CA ALA A 170 9.28 18.56 2.67
C ALA A 170 9.21 17.59 3.88
N PRO A 171 8.06 17.38 4.56
CA PRO A 171 7.97 16.40 5.64
C PRO A 171 8.25 14.97 5.15
N PHE A 172 7.84 14.63 3.93
CA PHE A 172 8.03 13.31 3.34
C PHE A 172 9.50 13.04 3.03
N VAL A 173 10.22 14.04 2.51
CA VAL A 173 11.68 13.94 2.32
C VAL A 173 12.37 13.65 3.65
N THR A 174 12.03 14.41 4.71
CA THR A 174 12.63 14.23 6.04
C THR A 174 12.34 12.84 6.62
N ALA A 175 11.09 12.35 6.52
CA ALA A 175 10.73 11.02 6.98
C ALA A 175 11.39 9.91 6.14
N ALA A 176 11.53 10.11 4.83
CA ALA A 176 12.19 9.18 3.92
C ALA A 176 13.70 9.12 4.16
N GLU A 177 14.36 10.25 4.48
CA GLU A 177 15.77 10.28 4.90
C GLU A 177 15.97 9.51 6.20
N GLU A 178 15.06 9.65 7.16
CA GLU A 178 15.11 8.87 8.40
C GLU A 178 14.94 7.37 8.14
N ALA A 179 13.98 6.96 7.28
CA ALA A 179 13.83 5.55 6.90
C ALA A 179 15.15 4.97 6.36
N ARG A 180 15.82 5.71 5.47
CA ARG A 180 17.12 5.34 4.93
C ARG A 180 18.21 5.29 6.02
N HIS A 181 18.22 6.26 6.92
CA HIS A 181 19.19 6.35 8.02
C HIS A 181 19.12 5.14 8.96
N VAL A 182 17.90 4.75 9.35
CA VAL A 182 17.69 3.60 10.24
C VAL A 182 17.68 2.26 9.51
N GLY A 183 17.86 2.25 8.19
CA GLY A 183 17.92 1.04 7.36
C GLY A 183 16.56 0.34 7.24
N LEU A 184 15.48 1.11 7.04
CA LEU A 184 14.18 0.61 6.60
C LEU A 184 14.02 0.80 5.09
N GLY A 185 13.30 -0.12 4.43
CA GLY A 185 12.75 0.14 3.12
C GLY A 185 11.60 1.14 3.19
N LEU A 186 11.31 1.79 2.07
CA LEU A 186 10.34 2.86 1.98
C LEU A 186 9.27 2.56 0.94
N ASN A 187 8.01 2.53 1.37
CA ASN A 187 6.85 2.50 0.53
C ASN A 187 6.06 3.82 0.65
N ALA A 188 5.24 4.11 -0.34
CA ALA A 188 4.27 5.19 -0.34
C ALA A 188 3.07 4.81 -1.22
N GLY A 189 1.99 5.57 -1.18
CA GLY A 189 0.90 5.20 -2.11
C GLY A 189 -0.35 6.01 -1.95
N HIS A 190 -1.28 5.51 -1.22
CA HIS A 190 -2.69 5.89 -0.98
C HIS A 190 -3.27 7.01 -1.89
N ASP A 191 -2.73 8.24 -1.87
CA ASP A 191 -3.24 9.43 -2.58
C ASP A 191 -2.31 9.91 -3.73
N LEU A 192 -1.29 9.11 -4.10
CA LEU A 192 -0.46 9.40 -5.26
C LEU A 192 -1.27 9.20 -6.55
N SER A 193 -1.03 10.08 -7.53
CA SER A 193 -1.73 10.14 -8.81
C SER A 193 -0.79 10.56 -9.95
N LEU A 194 -1.25 10.54 -11.19
CA LEU A 194 -0.46 11.06 -12.34
C LEU A 194 -0.07 12.55 -12.19
N GLU A 195 -0.79 13.31 -11.35
CA GLU A 195 -0.48 14.72 -11.13
C GLU A 195 0.74 14.92 -10.22
N ASN A 196 0.91 14.08 -9.19
CA ASN A 196 1.86 14.33 -8.11
C ASN A 196 2.99 13.27 -8.00
N LEU A 197 2.82 12.08 -8.60
CA LEU A 197 3.74 10.96 -8.48
C LEU A 197 5.14 11.26 -9.02
N GLN A 198 5.23 11.91 -10.19
CA GLN A 198 6.54 12.20 -10.79
C GLN A 198 7.38 13.10 -9.89
N TYR A 199 6.78 14.14 -9.33
CA TYR A 199 7.50 15.03 -8.41
C TYR A 199 7.87 14.33 -7.09
N TYR A 200 6.98 13.49 -6.54
CA TYR A 200 7.29 12.64 -5.39
C TYR A 200 8.53 11.79 -5.68
N HIS A 201 8.54 11.07 -6.79
CA HIS A 201 9.66 10.22 -7.18
C HIS A 201 10.96 10.99 -7.43
N GLN A 202 10.89 12.18 -8.02
CA GLN A 202 12.08 13.03 -8.19
C GLN A 202 12.70 13.46 -6.87
N MET A 203 11.87 13.75 -5.86
CA MET A 203 12.34 14.20 -4.56
C MET A 203 12.78 13.03 -3.65
N ILE A 204 12.21 11.84 -3.84
CA ILE A 204 12.48 10.64 -3.03
C ILE A 204 12.73 9.43 -3.96
N PRO A 205 13.83 9.44 -4.75
CA PRO A 205 14.08 8.42 -5.77
C PRO A 205 14.46 7.04 -5.21
N TRP A 206 14.67 6.93 -3.90
CA TRP A 206 14.96 5.65 -3.22
C TRP A 206 13.73 4.97 -2.63
N THR A 207 12.52 5.45 -2.92
CA THR A 207 11.28 4.73 -2.61
C THR A 207 11.30 3.35 -3.27
N ASP A 208 11.09 2.29 -2.49
CA ASP A 208 11.10 0.91 -2.99
C ASP A 208 9.85 0.60 -3.80
N GLU A 209 8.68 1.01 -3.30
CA GLU A 209 7.39 0.69 -3.90
C GLU A 209 6.39 1.82 -3.71
N VAL A 210 5.53 2.02 -4.71
CA VAL A 210 4.32 2.83 -4.58
C VAL A 210 3.10 1.95 -4.80
N SER A 211 2.16 1.95 -3.82
CA SER A 211 0.89 1.21 -3.89
C SER A 211 -0.24 2.17 -4.21
N ILE A 212 -0.75 2.14 -5.45
CA ILE A 212 -1.73 3.12 -5.93
C ILE A 212 -3.02 2.42 -6.35
N GLY A 213 -4.14 2.88 -5.78
CA GLY A 213 -5.46 2.29 -6.03
C GLY A 213 -6.45 3.27 -6.62
N HIS A 214 -7.05 4.13 -5.80
CA HIS A 214 -8.21 4.93 -6.21
C HIS A 214 -7.91 5.78 -7.44
N ALA A 215 -6.85 6.58 -7.43
CA ALA A 215 -6.49 7.46 -8.53
C ALA A 215 -6.21 6.66 -9.83
N LEU A 216 -5.43 5.58 -9.74
CA LEU A 216 -5.12 4.73 -10.89
C LEU A 216 -6.37 4.11 -11.52
N ILE A 217 -7.31 3.62 -10.72
CA ILE A 217 -8.54 3.03 -11.25
C ILE A 217 -9.46 4.12 -11.84
N CYS A 218 -9.51 5.32 -11.26
CA CYS A 218 -10.23 6.45 -11.84
C CYS A 218 -9.66 6.84 -13.21
N ASP A 219 -8.33 6.93 -13.34
CA ASP A 219 -7.67 7.19 -14.63
C ASP A 219 -7.96 6.09 -15.65
N ALA A 220 -8.00 4.82 -15.20
CA ALA A 220 -8.28 3.70 -16.06
C ALA A 220 -9.70 3.68 -16.66
N LEU A 221 -10.66 4.36 -16.06
CA LEU A 221 -12.01 4.55 -16.64
C LEU A 221 -11.98 5.37 -17.94
N TYR A 222 -11.00 6.25 -18.09
CA TYR A 222 -10.86 7.12 -19.28
C TYR A 222 -9.80 6.63 -20.26
N LEU A 223 -8.72 6.03 -19.76
CA LEU A 223 -7.55 5.66 -20.55
C LEU A 223 -7.50 4.16 -20.89
N GLY A 224 -8.25 3.36 -20.15
CA GLY A 224 -8.06 1.91 -20.11
C GLY A 224 -6.89 1.49 -19.23
N LEU A 225 -6.97 0.32 -18.62
CA LEU A 225 -6.04 -0.12 -17.56
C LEU A 225 -4.58 -0.22 -18.04
N GLN A 226 -4.36 -0.74 -19.25
CA GLN A 226 -3.00 -0.91 -19.80
C GLN A 226 -2.28 0.43 -20.00
N GLU A 227 -2.93 1.40 -20.64
CA GLU A 227 -2.34 2.71 -20.88
C GLU A 227 -2.11 3.45 -19.55
N THR A 228 -3.03 3.31 -18.59
CA THR A 228 -2.88 3.89 -17.26
C THR A 228 -1.65 3.35 -16.55
N ILE A 229 -1.48 2.03 -16.46
CA ILE A 229 -0.30 1.41 -15.83
C ILE A 229 0.99 1.90 -16.49
N LYS A 230 1.01 1.96 -17.84
CA LYS A 230 2.16 2.48 -18.58
C LYS A 230 2.52 3.92 -18.19
N ARG A 231 1.53 4.81 -18.01
CA ARG A 231 1.77 6.20 -17.59
C ARG A 231 2.30 6.30 -16.17
N TYR A 232 1.76 5.50 -15.25
CA TYR A 232 2.28 5.45 -13.88
C TYR A 232 3.73 4.94 -13.84
N LEU A 233 4.05 3.91 -14.61
CA LEU A 233 5.43 3.43 -14.76
C LEU A 233 6.36 4.47 -15.41
N GLN A 234 5.85 5.32 -16.30
CA GLN A 234 6.64 6.42 -16.87
C GLN A 234 6.91 7.54 -15.85
N ALA A 235 5.96 7.82 -14.96
CA ALA A 235 6.13 8.80 -13.88
C ALA A 235 7.17 8.38 -12.82
N LEU A 236 7.53 7.09 -12.78
CA LEU A 236 8.55 6.50 -11.90
C LEU A 236 9.94 6.33 -12.56
N ARG A 237 10.17 7.04 -13.66
CA ARG A 237 11.47 7.02 -14.39
C ARG A 237 12.24 8.36 -14.28
#